data_17fcc55fa97898cd137098bf024c96fe
#
_entry.id   17fcc55fa97898cd137098bf024c96fe
#
_cell.length_a   1.000
_cell.length_b   1.000
_cell.length_c   1.000
_cell.angle_alpha   90.00
_cell.angle_beta   90.00
_cell.angle_gamma   90.00
#
_symmetry.space_group_name_H-M   'P 1'
#
loop_
_entity.id
_entity.type
_entity.pdbx_description
1 polymer ?
#
loop_
_entity_poly.entity_id
_entity_poly.type
_entity_poly.pdbx_seq_one_letter_code
_entity_poly.pdbx_strand_id
1 'polypeptide(L)'
;MPGLFCAPANIDLAGAEIELVSLVARETRLKNALMDYTEWREKQGMERLDYVFIDCPPSLGLLTVNAFVAAEEILIPIQCEYYALEGLSQLLKNIQMIQKHLNSKLRISTILLTMYDARTNLAFQVAEEVREHFPEETLNVKIPRSVRISEAPSYQQTVITYDSSSTGARAYREAAQELSRRSA
;
A
#
# COMPACT_ATOMS: atom_id res chain seq x y z
N MET A 1 -5.93 11.54 14.96
CA MET A 1 -6.05 10.26 15.72
C MET A 1 -4.82 10.13 16.60
N PRO A 2 -4.97 9.83 17.88
CA PRO A 2 -3.81 9.48 18.72
C PRO A 2 -3.08 8.27 18.12
N GLY A 3 -1.74 8.29 18.14
CA GLY A 3 -0.93 7.20 17.58
C GLY A 3 -0.76 7.17 16.05
N LEU A 4 -1.42 8.06 15.30
CA LEU A 4 -1.22 8.18 13.85
C LEU A 4 -0.32 9.37 13.55
N PHE A 5 0.79 9.10 12.87
CA PHE A 5 1.75 10.10 12.38
C PHE A 5 1.72 10.12 10.86
N CYS A 6 2.04 11.24 10.26
CA CYS A 6 2.13 11.39 8.81
C CYS A 6 3.38 12.18 8.45
N ALA A 7 4.17 11.65 7.53
CA ALA A 7 5.24 12.39 6.85
C ALA A 7 4.72 12.75 5.45
N PRO A 8 4.17 13.96 5.26
CA PRO A 8 3.54 14.32 4.00
C PRO A 8 4.60 14.59 2.94
N ALA A 9 4.32 14.18 1.70
CA ALA A 9 5.06 14.61 0.53
C ALA A 9 4.51 15.94 -0.02
N ASN A 10 5.38 16.70 -0.66
CA ASN A 10 5.02 17.88 -1.44
C ASN A 10 5.56 17.73 -2.88
N ILE A 11 5.36 18.74 -3.71
CA ILE A 11 5.82 18.72 -5.12
C ILE A 11 7.35 18.59 -5.23
N ASP A 12 8.11 19.04 -4.24
CA ASP A 12 9.57 18.97 -4.26
C ASP A 12 10.08 17.53 -4.24
N LEU A 13 9.29 16.58 -3.69
CA LEU A 13 9.65 15.16 -3.72
C LEU A 13 9.76 14.62 -5.15
N ALA A 14 9.05 15.19 -6.12
CA ALA A 14 9.23 14.83 -7.53
C ALA A 14 10.63 15.17 -8.04
N GLY A 15 11.24 16.26 -7.53
CA GLY A 15 12.63 16.63 -7.81
C GLY A 15 13.65 15.65 -7.22
N ALA A 16 13.34 15.03 -6.10
CA ALA A 16 14.21 14.06 -5.46
C ALA A 16 14.52 12.84 -6.36
N GLU A 17 13.64 12.49 -7.28
CA GLU A 17 13.87 11.40 -8.23
C GLU A 17 15.04 11.71 -9.17
N ILE A 18 15.20 12.98 -9.57
CA ILE A 18 16.31 13.45 -10.41
C ILE A 18 17.59 13.52 -9.56
N GLU A 19 17.53 14.08 -8.36
CA GLU A 19 18.68 14.21 -7.46
C GLU A 19 19.25 12.85 -7.06
N LEU A 20 18.40 11.88 -6.78
CA LEU A 20 18.81 10.52 -6.43
C LEU A 20 19.67 9.84 -7.51
N VAL A 21 19.51 10.19 -8.79
CA VAL A 21 20.24 9.53 -9.91
C VAL A 21 21.75 9.58 -9.71
N SER A 22 22.29 10.69 -9.19
CA SER A 22 23.73 10.90 -9.00
C SER A 22 24.25 10.43 -7.65
N LEU A 23 23.38 10.00 -6.72
CA LEU A 23 23.79 9.65 -5.37
C LEU A 23 24.24 8.20 -5.26
N VAL A 24 25.27 7.98 -4.43
CA VAL A 24 25.70 6.64 -4.02
C VAL A 24 24.67 6.04 -3.06
N ALA A 25 24.43 4.72 -3.19
CA ALA A 25 23.45 3.99 -2.38
C ALA A 25 22.05 4.61 -2.42
N ARG A 26 21.68 5.14 -3.59
CA ARG A 26 20.43 5.86 -3.82
C ARG A 26 19.17 5.03 -3.55
N GLU A 27 19.26 3.71 -3.69
CA GLU A 27 18.15 2.77 -3.50
C GLU A 27 17.84 2.51 -2.01
N THR A 28 18.76 2.83 -1.09
CA THR A 28 18.65 2.52 0.35
C THR A 28 18.39 3.76 1.21
N ARG A 29 18.20 4.93 0.61
CA ARG A 29 18.06 6.19 1.35
C ARG A 29 16.88 6.18 2.32
N LEU A 30 15.71 5.75 1.86
CA LEU A 30 14.53 5.68 2.70
C LEU A 30 14.68 4.64 3.82
N LYS A 31 15.27 3.49 3.51
CA LYS A 31 15.54 2.46 4.51
C LYS A 31 16.40 3.00 5.65
N ASN A 32 17.50 3.66 5.30
CA ASN A 32 18.42 4.23 6.30
C ASN A 32 17.74 5.32 7.13
N ALA A 33 16.98 6.21 6.49
CA ALA A 33 16.24 7.26 7.19
C ALA A 33 15.18 6.70 8.17
N LEU A 34 14.48 5.62 7.79
CA LEU A 34 13.53 4.95 8.68
C LEU A 34 14.23 4.26 9.85
N MET A 35 15.39 3.65 9.63
CA MET A 35 16.20 3.05 10.71
C MET A 35 16.65 4.14 11.69
N ASP A 36 17.23 5.23 11.20
CA ASP A 36 17.68 6.36 12.03
C ASP A 36 16.51 6.96 12.82
N TYR A 37 15.34 7.10 12.21
CA TYR A 37 14.14 7.60 12.87
C TYR A 37 13.64 6.64 13.96
N THR A 38 13.69 5.34 13.73
CA THR A 38 13.28 4.33 14.72
C THR A 38 14.22 4.35 15.91
N GLU A 39 15.53 4.38 15.69
CA GLU A 39 16.53 4.51 16.77
C GLU A 39 16.38 5.82 17.56
N TRP A 40 16.10 6.93 16.86
CA TRP A 40 15.86 8.21 17.53
C TRP A 40 14.63 8.13 18.43
N ARG A 41 13.52 7.52 17.97
CA ARG A 41 12.31 7.32 18.78
C ARG A 41 12.60 6.51 20.04
N GLU A 42 13.33 5.41 19.92
CA GLU A 42 13.73 4.57 21.06
C GLU A 42 14.56 5.36 22.07
N LYS A 43 15.54 6.15 21.61
CA LYS A 43 16.37 7.03 22.48
C LYS A 43 15.54 8.10 23.20
N GLN A 44 14.40 8.51 22.62
CA GLN A 44 13.46 9.45 23.25
C GLN A 44 12.45 8.77 24.17
N GLY A 45 12.49 7.44 24.33
CA GLY A 45 11.52 6.69 25.11
C GLY A 45 10.10 6.67 24.53
N MET A 46 9.97 6.87 23.22
CA MET A 46 8.69 6.83 22.52
C MET A 46 8.27 5.37 22.25
N GLU A 47 6.97 5.12 22.22
CA GLU A 47 6.44 3.81 21.86
C GLU A 47 6.87 3.42 20.45
N ARG A 48 7.10 2.12 20.26
CA ARG A 48 7.42 1.53 18.95
C ARG A 48 6.24 1.76 17.99
N LEU A 49 6.55 1.95 16.70
CA LEU A 49 5.54 1.96 15.65
C LEU A 49 5.12 0.52 15.35
N ASP A 50 3.81 0.26 15.35
CA ASP A 50 3.26 -1.04 14.97
C ASP A 50 3.35 -1.25 13.45
N TYR A 51 3.06 -0.20 12.67
CA TYR A 51 3.08 -0.21 11.21
C TYR A 51 3.71 1.07 10.65
N VAL A 52 4.39 0.92 9.53
CA VAL A 52 4.84 2.02 8.66
C VAL A 52 4.30 1.76 7.27
N PHE A 53 3.36 2.57 6.82
CA PHE A 53 2.81 2.52 5.46
C PHE A 53 3.54 3.52 4.57
N ILE A 54 4.03 3.06 3.43
CA ILE A 54 4.68 3.89 2.42
C ILE A 54 3.77 3.91 1.19
N ASP A 55 3.07 5.04 0.99
CA ASP A 55 2.25 5.26 -0.21
C ASP A 55 3.15 5.54 -1.40
N CYS A 56 3.01 4.76 -2.47
CA CYS A 56 3.90 4.80 -3.61
C CYS A 56 3.19 5.34 -4.85
N PRO A 57 3.89 6.11 -5.71
CA PRO A 57 3.36 6.49 -7.01
C PRO A 57 3.18 5.25 -7.90
N PRO A 58 2.32 5.31 -8.93
CA PRO A 58 2.06 4.18 -9.82
C PRO A 58 3.24 3.83 -10.76
N SER A 59 4.30 4.64 -10.75
CA SER A 59 5.51 4.43 -11.55
C SER A 59 6.56 3.62 -10.78
N LEU A 60 7.37 2.83 -11.47
CA LEU A 60 8.52 2.14 -10.89
C LEU A 60 9.79 3.02 -11.00
N GLY A 61 9.73 4.23 -10.47
CA GLY A 61 10.88 5.13 -10.37
C GLY A 61 11.73 4.86 -9.12
N LEU A 62 12.78 5.66 -8.91
CA LEU A 62 13.69 5.52 -7.77
C LEU A 62 13.00 5.67 -6.42
N LEU A 63 11.93 6.45 -6.33
CA LEU A 63 11.14 6.59 -5.11
C LEU A 63 10.43 5.27 -4.75
N THR A 64 9.80 4.61 -5.72
CA THR A 64 9.15 3.32 -5.51
C THR A 64 10.18 2.22 -5.20
N VAL A 65 11.34 2.23 -5.85
CA VAL A 65 12.46 1.33 -5.53
C VAL A 65 12.91 1.53 -4.09
N ASN A 66 13.07 2.77 -3.62
CA ASN A 66 13.39 3.07 -2.22
C ASN A 66 12.34 2.50 -1.25
N ALA A 67 11.07 2.63 -1.57
CA ALA A 67 9.99 2.07 -0.76
C ALA A 67 10.10 0.54 -0.67
N PHE A 68 10.30 -0.15 -1.80
CA PHE A 68 10.43 -1.61 -1.83
C PHE A 68 11.70 -2.13 -1.13
N VAL A 69 12.78 -1.35 -1.16
CA VAL A 69 14.02 -1.68 -0.42
C VAL A 69 13.86 -1.49 1.07
N ALA A 70 13.04 -0.53 1.49
CA ALA A 70 12.78 -0.24 2.90
C ALA A 70 11.73 -1.16 3.52
N ALA A 71 10.77 -1.65 2.72
CA ALA A 71 9.65 -2.45 3.18
C ALA A 71 10.02 -3.94 3.35
N GLU A 72 9.26 -4.63 4.19
CA GLU A 72 9.27 -6.10 4.31
C GLU A 72 8.08 -6.72 3.58
N GLU A 73 6.97 -5.97 3.48
CA GLU A 73 5.70 -6.45 2.94
C GLU A 73 5.14 -5.47 1.91
N ILE A 74 4.45 -6.02 0.92
CA ILE A 74 3.70 -5.26 -0.07
C ILE A 74 2.22 -5.56 0.09
N LEU A 75 1.43 -4.50 0.26
CA LEU A 75 -0.01 -4.51 0.12
C LEU A 75 -0.36 -3.95 -1.26
N ILE A 76 -1.07 -4.74 -2.08
CA ILE A 76 -1.44 -4.37 -3.44
C ILE A 76 -2.95 -4.09 -3.50
N PRO A 77 -3.39 -2.83 -3.62
CA PRO A 77 -4.77 -2.54 -3.94
C PRO A 77 -5.02 -2.79 -5.44
N ILE A 78 -5.99 -3.64 -5.76
CA ILE A 78 -6.38 -3.97 -7.13
C ILE A 78 -7.81 -3.49 -7.38
N GLN A 79 -7.99 -2.65 -8.39
CA GLN A 79 -9.33 -2.32 -8.87
C GLN A 79 -9.89 -3.50 -9.67
N CYS A 80 -11.14 -3.91 -9.39
CA CYS A 80 -11.79 -5.01 -10.10
C CYS A 80 -12.29 -4.57 -11.49
N GLU A 81 -11.36 -4.19 -12.37
CA GLU A 81 -11.59 -3.68 -13.72
C GLU A 81 -10.68 -4.38 -14.74
N TYR A 82 -10.93 -4.17 -16.04
CA TYR A 82 -10.36 -4.96 -17.15
C TYR A 82 -8.82 -5.05 -17.15
N TYR A 83 -8.13 -3.95 -16.89
CA TYR A 83 -6.64 -3.94 -16.92
C TYR A 83 -5.96 -4.39 -15.62
N ALA A 84 -6.72 -4.83 -14.64
CA ALA A 84 -6.20 -5.19 -13.32
C ALA A 84 -5.13 -6.28 -13.37
N LEU A 85 -5.36 -7.33 -14.12
CA LEU A 85 -4.48 -8.50 -14.21
C LEU A 85 -3.19 -8.21 -14.99
N GLU A 86 -3.28 -7.39 -16.04
CA GLU A 86 -2.09 -6.96 -16.79
C GLU A 86 -1.17 -6.11 -15.92
N GLY A 87 -1.75 -5.13 -15.21
CA GLY A 87 -1.01 -4.29 -14.27
C GLY A 87 -0.37 -5.11 -13.14
N LEU A 88 -1.09 -6.10 -12.59
CA LEU A 88 -0.57 -7.01 -11.58
C LEU A 88 0.62 -7.82 -12.12
N SER A 89 0.51 -8.39 -13.30
CA SER A 89 1.59 -9.17 -13.92
C SER A 89 2.86 -8.36 -14.10
N GLN A 90 2.75 -7.10 -14.51
CA GLN A 90 3.91 -6.21 -14.64
C GLN A 90 4.51 -5.86 -13.29
N LEU A 91 3.68 -5.58 -12.28
CA LEU A 91 4.13 -5.30 -10.91
C LEU A 91 4.88 -6.50 -10.31
N LEU A 92 4.39 -7.72 -10.50
CA LEU A 92 5.04 -8.94 -10.03
C LEU A 92 6.46 -9.11 -10.57
N LYS A 93 6.67 -8.87 -11.86
CA LYS A 93 8.01 -8.92 -12.48
C LYS A 93 8.97 -7.93 -11.82
N ASN A 94 8.48 -6.74 -11.52
CA ASN A 94 9.26 -5.68 -10.88
C ASN A 94 9.61 -6.06 -9.43
N ILE A 95 8.66 -6.59 -8.68
CA ILE A 95 8.87 -7.09 -7.31
C ILE A 95 9.93 -8.20 -7.31
N GLN A 96 9.85 -9.16 -8.23
CA GLN A 96 10.84 -10.23 -8.35
C GLN A 96 12.26 -9.70 -8.62
N MET A 97 12.42 -8.65 -9.44
CA MET A 97 13.72 -8.00 -9.63
C MET A 97 14.26 -7.38 -8.34
N ILE A 98 13.40 -6.69 -7.58
CA ILE A 98 13.78 -6.11 -6.28
C ILE A 98 14.15 -7.20 -5.27
N GLN A 99 13.36 -8.26 -5.17
CA GLN A 99 13.65 -9.40 -4.29
C GLN A 99 15.00 -10.02 -4.60
N LYS A 100 15.29 -10.21 -5.88
CA LYS A 100 16.53 -10.86 -6.34
C LYS A 100 17.78 -10.03 -6.08
N HIS A 101 17.70 -8.69 -6.22
CA HIS A 101 18.89 -7.85 -6.29
C HIS A 101 19.06 -6.88 -5.13
N LEU A 102 17.97 -6.46 -4.46
CA LEU A 102 18.00 -5.36 -3.52
C LEU A 102 17.42 -5.72 -2.15
N ASN A 103 16.34 -6.52 -2.08
CA ASN A 103 15.66 -6.84 -0.83
C ASN A 103 15.04 -8.25 -0.87
N SER A 104 15.82 -9.26 -0.51
CA SER A 104 15.38 -10.66 -0.51
C SER A 104 14.30 -11.00 0.52
N LYS A 105 14.04 -10.11 1.49
CA LYS A 105 12.99 -10.29 2.52
C LYS A 105 11.62 -9.76 2.07
N LEU A 106 11.60 -8.93 1.02
CA LEU A 106 10.36 -8.35 0.51
C LEU A 106 9.40 -9.46 0.07
N ARG A 107 8.15 -9.41 0.52
CA ARG A 107 7.11 -10.36 0.10
C ARG A 107 5.80 -9.64 -0.19
N ILE A 108 4.99 -10.21 -1.06
CA ILE A 108 3.60 -9.81 -1.19
C ILE A 108 2.85 -10.48 -0.04
N SER A 109 2.31 -9.69 0.87
CA SER A 109 1.56 -10.20 2.02
C SER A 109 0.06 -10.04 1.85
N THR A 110 -0.36 -9.05 1.07
CA THR A 110 -1.77 -8.68 1.02
C THR A 110 -2.17 -8.15 -0.35
N ILE A 111 -3.26 -8.67 -0.87
CA ILE A 111 -3.98 -8.11 -2.03
C ILE A 111 -5.37 -7.67 -1.56
N LEU A 112 -5.68 -6.39 -1.75
CA LEU A 112 -6.96 -5.79 -1.41
C LEU A 112 -7.76 -5.47 -2.68
N LEU A 113 -8.83 -6.20 -2.91
CA LEU A 113 -9.74 -5.94 -4.02
C LEU A 113 -10.56 -4.68 -3.75
N THR A 114 -10.46 -3.70 -4.66
CA THR A 114 -11.09 -2.39 -4.53
C THR A 114 -12.02 -2.11 -5.72
N MET A 115 -12.85 -1.07 -5.58
CA MET A 115 -13.82 -0.66 -6.61
C MET A 115 -14.71 -1.81 -7.08
N TYR A 116 -14.96 -2.78 -6.18
CA TYR A 116 -15.77 -3.95 -6.49
C TYR A 116 -17.24 -3.56 -6.68
N ASP A 117 -17.78 -3.85 -7.86
CA ASP A 117 -19.21 -3.67 -8.16
C ASP A 117 -19.87 -5.04 -8.35
N ALA A 118 -20.62 -5.49 -7.33
CA ALA A 118 -21.29 -6.78 -7.33
C ALA A 118 -22.35 -6.95 -8.44
N ARG A 119 -22.72 -5.87 -9.14
CA ARG A 119 -23.68 -5.90 -10.26
C ARG A 119 -23.03 -6.28 -11.58
N THR A 120 -21.70 -6.34 -11.65
CA THR A 120 -20.96 -6.61 -12.88
C THR A 120 -20.28 -7.98 -12.84
N ASN A 121 -20.44 -8.76 -13.91
CA ASN A 121 -19.74 -10.03 -14.07
C ASN A 121 -18.22 -9.83 -14.15
N LEU A 122 -17.77 -8.71 -14.72
CA LEU A 122 -16.34 -8.39 -14.83
C LEU A 122 -15.67 -8.30 -13.46
N ALA A 123 -16.28 -7.56 -12.52
CA ALA A 123 -15.70 -7.44 -11.18
C ALA A 123 -15.63 -8.80 -10.45
N PHE A 124 -16.64 -9.64 -10.65
CA PHE A 124 -16.63 -10.99 -10.12
C PHE A 124 -15.51 -11.84 -10.75
N GLN A 125 -15.37 -11.85 -12.08
CA GLN A 125 -14.34 -12.62 -12.78
C GLN A 125 -12.93 -12.19 -12.37
N VAL A 126 -12.65 -10.88 -12.32
CA VAL A 126 -11.34 -10.37 -11.84
C VAL A 126 -11.06 -10.80 -10.42
N ALA A 127 -12.05 -10.73 -9.54
CA ALA A 127 -11.89 -11.11 -8.14
C ALA A 127 -11.59 -12.62 -7.98
N GLU A 128 -12.25 -13.47 -8.75
CA GLU A 128 -12.00 -14.92 -8.72
C GLU A 128 -10.62 -15.27 -9.31
N GLU A 129 -10.24 -14.66 -10.43
CA GLU A 129 -8.93 -14.85 -11.05
C GLU A 129 -7.78 -14.45 -10.09
N VAL A 130 -7.92 -13.31 -9.42
CA VAL A 130 -6.91 -12.90 -8.41
C VAL A 130 -6.85 -13.90 -7.26
N ARG A 131 -8.00 -14.39 -6.78
CA ARG A 131 -8.04 -15.40 -5.71
C ARG A 131 -7.48 -16.75 -6.09
N GLU A 132 -7.70 -17.17 -7.35
CA GLU A 132 -7.13 -18.43 -7.85
C GLU A 132 -5.61 -18.41 -7.86
N HIS A 133 -5.00 -17.25 -8.21
CA HIS A 133 -3.56 -17.10 -8.29
C HIS A 133 -2.90 -16.72 -6.97
N PHE A 134 -3.63 -16.04 -6.07
CA PHE A 134 -3.15 -15.51 -4.78
C PHE A 134 -4.15 -15.81 -3.66
N PRO A 135 -4.44 -17.09 -3.37
CA PRO A 135 -5.48 -17.46 -2.42
C PRO A 135 -5.17 -17.01 -0.98
N GLU A 136 -3.90 -17.02 -0.58
CA GLU A 136 -3.48 -16.67 0.77
C GLU A 136 -3.31 -15.16 0.96
N GLU A 137 -2.83 -14.45 -0.07
CA GLU A 137 -2.58 -13.02 -0.01
C GLU A 137 -3.86 -12.20 -0.16
N THR A 138 -4.85 -12.70 -0.90
CA THR A 138 -6.08 -11.93 -1.17
C THR A 138 -6.97 -11.88 0.07
N LEU A 139 -7.32 -10.66 0.50
CA LEU A 139 -8.26 -10.47 1.60
C LEU A 139 -9.65 -11.00 1.22
N ASN A 140 -10.35 -11.54 2.20
CA ASN A 140 -11.75 -11.96 2.04
C ASN A 140 -12.65 -10.75 1.79
N VAL A 141 -12.34 -9.65 2.46
CA VAL A 141 -13.04 -8.38 2.32
C VAL A 141 -12.74 -7.73 0.98
N LYS A 142 -13.77 -7.20 0.33
CA LYS A 142 -13.67 -6.40 -0.89
C LYS A 142 -14.16 -4.98 -0.59
N ILE A 143 -13.42 -3.97 -1.04
CA ILE A 143 -13.87 -2.58 -0.92
C ILE A 143 -14.83 -2.27 -2.07
N PRO A 144 -16.10 -1.95 -1.77
CA PRO A 144 -17.07 -1.70 -2.82
C PRO A 144 -16.81 -0.38 -3.55
N ARG A 145 -17.23 -0.32 -4.82
CA ARG A 145 -17.37 0.96 -5.52
C ARG A 145 -18.41 1.81 -4.78
N SER A 146 -18.03 2.98 -4.31
CA SER A 146 -18.90 3.83 -3.47
C SER A 146 -18.61 5.31 -3.69
N VAL A 147 -19.66 6.07 -3.92
CA VAL A 147 -19.60 7.53 -4.03
C VAL A 147 -19.06 8.15 -2.74
N ARG A 148 -19.44 7.60 -1.56
CA ARG A 148 -18.96 8.10 -0.26
C ARG A 148 -17.46 8.00 -0.08
N ILE A 149 -16.84 6.91 -0.61
CA ILE A 149 -15.38 6.77 -0.60
C ILE A 149 -14.73 7.86 -1.48
N SER A 150 -15.30 8.12 -2.65
CA SER A 150 -14.76 9.12 -3.59
C SER A 150 -14.97 10.56 -3.13
N GLU A 151 -16.05 10.86 -2.39
CA GLU A 151 -16.35 12.18 -1.89
C GLU A 151 -15.52 12.57 -0.65
N ALA A 152 -15.23 11.63 0.24
CA ALA A 152 -14.59 11.89 1.52
C ALA A 152 -13.30 12.75 1.42
N PRO A 153 -12.38 12.52 0.44
CA PRO A 153 -11.19 13.36 0.27
C PRO A 153 -11.50 14.83 -0.02
N SER A 154 -12.60 15.14 -0.73
CA SER A 154 -13.01 16.52 -1.00
C SER A 154 -13.36 17.30 0.28
N TYR A 155 -13.69 16.57 1.34
CA TYR A 155 -13.95 17.13 2.67
C TYR A 155 -12.75 16.96 3.61
N GLN A 156 -11.58 16.60 3.10
CA GLN A 156 -10.36 16.34 3.89
C GLN A 156 -10.58 15.27 4.97
N GLN A 157 -11.41 14.28 4.65
CA GLN A 157 -11.75 13.18 5.56
C GLN A 157 -11.50 11.82 4.91
N THR A 158 -11.35 10.82 5.75
CA THR A 158 -11.48 9.43 5.32
C THR A 158 -12.95 9.04 5.26
N VAL A 159 -13.32 8.02 4.50
CA VAL A 159 -14.69 7.50 4.51
C VAL A 159 -15.14 7.06 5.91
N ILE A 160 -14.19 6.65 6.76
CA ILE A 160 -14.47 6.22 8.15
C ILE A 160 -14.95 7.38 9.01
N THR A 161 -14.43 8.59 8.78
CA THR A 161 -14.83 9.80 9.52
C THR A 161 -15.95 10.55 8.82
N TYR A 162 -16.00 10.50 7.48
CA TYR A 162 -16.99 11.19 6.66
C TYR A 162 -18.39 10.54 6.76
N ASP A 163 -18.46 9.22 6.60
CA ASP A 163 -19.70 8.44 6.71
C ASP A 163 -19.40 7.07 7.35
N SER A 164 -19.30 7.07 8.67
CA SER A 164 -18.88 5.89 9.45
C SER A 164 -19.82 4.70 9.33
N SER A 165 -21.07 4.92 8.93
CA SER A 165 -22.11 3.88 8.77
C SER A 165 -22.15 3.30 7.35
N SER A 166 -21.49 3.92 6.39
CA SER A 166 -21.48 3.47 5.00
C SER A 166 -20.88 2.08 4.82
N THR A 167 -21.28 1.39 3.75
CA THR A 167 -20.71 0.09 3.37
C THR A 167 -19.21 0.19 3.13
N GLY A 168 -18.74 1.29 2.55
CA GLY A 168 -17.33 1.56 2.33
C GLY A 168 -16.54 1.67 3.64
N ALA A 169 -17.04 2.44 4.62
CA ALA A 169 -16.40 2.58 5.91
C ALA A 169 -16.31 1.26 6.68
N ARG A 170 -17.36 0.43 6.61
CA ARG A 170 -17.37 -0.90 7.21
C ARG A 170 -16.35 -1.81 6.54
N ALA A 171 -16.33 -1.86 5.21
CA ALA A 171 -15.39 -2.68 4.46
C ALA A 171 -13.93 -2.32 4.78
N TYR A 172 -13.57 -1.04 4.88
CA TYR A 172 -12.21 -0.64 5.28
C TYR A 172 -11.85 -1.07 6.70
N ARG A 173 -12.80 -0.99 7.66
CA ARG A 173 -12.55 -1.49 9.03
C ARG A 173 -12.36 -3.00 9.06
N GLU A 174 -13.17 -3.74 8.34
CA GLU A 174 -13.07 -5.20 8.22
C GLU A 174 -11.75 -5.60 7.55
N ALA A 175 -11.34 -4.90 6.49
CA ALA A 175 -10.04 -5.12 5.83
C ALA A 175 -8.87 -4.85 6.79
N ALA A 176 -8.92 -3.77 7.56
CA ALA A 176 -7.90 -3.46 8.56
C ALA A 176 -7.84 -4.53 9.67
N GLN A 177 -8.98 -5.03 10.13
CA GLN A 177 -9.03 -6.12 11.11
C GLN A 177 -8.47 -7.43 10.55
N GLU A 178 -8.78 -7.75 9.28
CA GLU A 178 -8.26 -8.94 8.63
C GLU A 178 -6.73 -8.83 8.46
N LEU A 179 -6.22 -7.67 8.02
CA LEU A 179 -4.80 -7.39 7.90
C LEU A 179 -4.08 -7.54 9.24
N SER A 180 -4.59 -6.93 10.30
CA SER A 180 -4.01 -7.00 11.64
C SER A 180 -3.90 -8.43 12.17
N ARG A 181 -4.87 -9.30 11.88
CA ARG A 181 -4.83 -10.72 12.27
C ARG A 181 -3.78 -11.53 11.52
N ARG A 182 -3.46 -11.14 10.27
CA ARG A 182 -2.43 -11.82 9.46
C ARG A 182 -1.01 -11.41 9.85
N SER A 183 -0.86 -10.23 10.46
CA SER A 183 0.43 -9.69 10.91
C SER A 183 0.78 -10.08 12.36
N ALA A 184 -0.16 -10.68 13.10
CA ALA A 184 0.04 -11.16 14.48
C ALA A 184 0.58 -12.57 14.50
#